data_91e38103fa88e8a13c4ba52130f33ca1
#
_entry.id   91e38103fa88e8a13c4ba52130f33ca1
#
_cell.length_a   1.000
_cell.length_b   1.000
_cell.length_c   1.000
_cell.angle_alpha   90.00
_cell.angle_beta   90.00
_cell.angle_gamma   90.00
#
_symmetry.space_group_name_H-M   'P 1'
#
loop_
_entity.id
_entity.type
_entity.pdbx_description
1 polymer ?
#
loop_
_entity_poly.entity_id
_entity_poly.type
_entity_poly.pdbx_seq_one_letter_code
_entity_poly.pdbx_strand_id
1 'polypeptide(L)'
;MAAVAYLRTVNRDDQVAVSFVCSKTKIAPINAISIPRLELLAAEIGAVLGRILSSCLGVDGESMLLWTDSNDVLGWIRNRSRMFQPFVAHRVSRIQENCENSRWLKVSSRDNPADLATRGLKASEFWNHSTWLEGPEFLKTEESTWPAQSDLSKFASVPGYYYFIGDFGFFCRRQNRKS
;
A
#
# COMPACT_ATOMS: atom_id res chain seq x y z
N MET A 1 5.97 0.60 12.99
CA MET A 1 5.03 0.89 11.88
C MET A 1 5.84 1.27 10.65
N ALA A 2 5.50 0.75 9.49
CA ALA A 2 6.22 1.02 8.25
C ALA A 2 5.27 1.13 7.05
N ALA A 3 5.71 1.84 6.02
CA ALA A 3 5.11 1.86 4.70
C ALA A 3 6.22 1.71 3.66
N VAL A 4 5.99 0.94 2.60
CA VAL A 4 6.93 0.74 1.51
C VAL A 4 6.23 0.94 0.16
N ALA A 5 6.91 1.55 -0.77
CA ALA A 5 6.37 1.88 -2.08
C ALA A 5 7.18 1.25 -3.21
N TYR A 6 6.47 0.71 -4.19
CA TYR A 6 7.05 0.12 -5.39
C TYR A 6 6.43 0.72 -6.66
N LEU A 7 7.20 0.78 -7.71
CA LEU A 7 6.74 1.09 -9.05
C LEU A 7 6.64 -0.20 -9.85
N ARG A 8 5.45 -0.50 -10.36
CA ARG A 8 5.24 -1.59 -11.32
C ARG A 8 5.05 -1.01 -12.71
N THR A 9 5.85 -1.46 -13.63
CA THR A 9 5.77 -1.06 -15.05
C THR A 9 5.52 -2.27 -15.92
N VAL A 10 4.76 -2.10 -16.98
CA VAL A 10 4.56 -3.12 -18.02
C VAL A 10 5.06 -2.51 -19.33
N ASN A 11 6.02 -3.17 -19.98
CA ASN A 11 6.56 -2.71 -21.26
C ASN A 11 5.64 -3.09 -22.43
N ARG A 12 6.06 -2.80 -23.66
CA ARG A 12 5.28 -3.10 -24.87
C ARG A 12 5.18 -4.60 -25.19
N ASP A 13 6.05 -5.40 -24.62
CA ASP A 13 6.13 -6.85 -24.78
C ASP A 13 5.46 -7.56 -23.59
N ASP A 14 4.59 -6.86 -22.84
CA ASP A 14 3.88 -7.32 -21.64
C ASP A 14 4.80 -7.80 -20.50
N GLN A 15 6.08 -7.44 -20.55
CA GLN A 15 6.99 -7.77 -19.45
C GLN A 15 6.78 -6.82 -18.28
N VAL A 16 6.63 -7.41 -17.11
CA VAL A 16 6.41 -6.70 -15.85
C VAL A 16 7.75 -6.47 -15.14
N ALA A 17 8.00 -5.23 -14.75
CA ALA A 17 9.08 -4.87 -13.86
C ALA A 17 8.53 -4.22 -12.59
N VAL A 18 9.08 -4.59 -11.45
CA VAL A 18 8.74 -4.06 -10.14
C VAL A 18 10.00 -3.53 -9.47
N SER A 19 9.96 -2.30 -8.99
CA SER A 19 11.12 -1.63 -8.40
C SER A 19 10.75 -0.91 -7.12
N PHE A 20 11.58 -1.05 -6.10
CA PHE A 20 11.48 -0.23 -4.88
C PHE A 20 11.60 1.26 -5.21
N VAL A 21 10.71 2.06 -4.65
CA VAL A 21 10.75 3.53 -4.78
C VAL A 21 11.25 4.16 -3.49
N CYS A 22 10.54 3.94 -2.41
CA CYS A 22 10.92 4.45 -1.09
C CYS A 22 10.15 3.73 0.02
N SER A 23 10.56 4.02 1.24
CA SER A 23 9.85 3.56 2.43
C SER A 23 9.82 4.64 3.51
N LYS A 24 8.87 4.51 4.43
CA LYS A 24 8.77 5.37 5.61
C LYS A 24 8.49 4.50 6.83
N THR A 25 9.35 4.63 7.83
CA THR A 25 9.17 3.98 9.13
C THR A 25 8.89 5.00 10.22
N LYS A 26 8.16 4.60 11.24
CA LYS A 26 7.92 5.39 12.45
C LYS A 26 7.93 4.47 13.67
N ILE A 27 8.62 4.89 14.71
CA ILE A 27 8.66 4.17 16.00
C ILE A 27 7.26 4.24 16.63
N ALA A 28 6.84 3.14 17.26
CA ALA A 28 5.59 3.13 18.01
C ALA A 28 5.68 4.09 19.22
N PRO A 29 4.60 4.78 19.56
CA PRO A 29 4.56 5.60 20.78
C PRO A 29 4.87 4.76 22.02
N ILE A 30 5.52 5.37 23.02
CA ILE A 30 5.86 4.72 24.31
C ILE A 30 4.59 4.31 25.07
N ASN A 31 3.53 5.12 24.98
CA ASN A 31 2.24 4.78 25.57
C ASN A 31 1.60 3.62 24.79
N ALA A 32 1.10 2.64 25.53
CA ALA A 32 0.49 1.45 24.95
C ALA A 32 -0.67 1.81 24.01
N ILE A 33 -0.50 1.49 22.74
CA ILE A 33 -1.53 1.59 21.70
C ILE A 33 -1.83 0.17 21.22
N SER A 34 -3.10 -0.17 21.01
CA SER A 34 -3.48 -1.49 20.51
C SER A 34 -2.93 -1.74 19.09
N ILE A 35 -2.65 -3.00 18.77
CA ILE A 35 -2.13 -3.41 17.45
C ILE A 35 -2.95 -2.86 16.29
N PRO A 36 -4.30 -2.98 16.25
CA PRO A 36 -5.09 -2.41 15.15
C PRO A 36 -4.93 -0.89 15.00
N ARG A 37 -4.74 -0.18 16.09
CA ARG A 37 -4.48 1.26 16.03
C ARG A 37 -3.07 1.60 15.50
N LEU A 38 -2.08 0.76 15.77
CA LEU A 38 -0.74 0.90 15.17
C LEU A 38 -0.78 0.62 13.66
N GLU A 39 -1.52 -0.40 13.26
CA GLU A 39 -1.77 -0.71 11.85
C GLU A 39 -2.48 0.45 11.13
N LEU A 40 -3.47 1.07 11.77
CA LEU A 40 -4.13 2.26 11.23
C LEU A 40 -3.19 3.47 11.09
N LEU A 41 -2.26 3.66 12.04
CA LEU A 41 -1.22 4.69 11.92
C LEU A 41 -0.27 4.40 10.75
N ALA A 42 0.07 3.14 10.52
CA ALA A 42 0.85 2.74 9.36
C ALA A 42 0.06 3.01 8.05
N ALA A 43 -1.29 2.78 8.03
CA ALA A 43 -2.20 3.15 6.94
C ALA A 43 -2.14 4.64 6.60
N GLU A 44 -2.20 5.46 7.60
CA GLU A 44 -2.11 6.91 7.44
C GLU A 44 -0.74 7.33 6.86
N ILE A 45 0.36 6.73 7.32
CA ILE A 45 1.70 6.97 6.75
C ILE A 45 1.72 6.58 5.26
N GLY A 46 1.17 5.42 4.93
CA GLY A 46 1.06 4.93 3.57
C GLY A 46 0.27 5.88 2.66
N ALA A 47 -0.92 6.28 3.09
CA ALA A 47 -1.79 7.18 2.34
C ALA A 47 -1.09 8.53 2.03
N VAL A 48 -0.44 9.13 3.03
CA VAL A 48 0.31 10.38 2.85
C VAL A 48 1.49 10.20 1.91
N LEU A 49 2.26 9.10 2.05
CA LEU A 49 3.37 8.79 1.15
C LEU A 49 2.87 8.62 -0.28
N GLY A 50 1.74 7.93 -0.50
CA GLY A 50 1.10 7.76 -1.81
C GLY A 50 0.75 9.06 -2.49
N ARG A 51 0.11 9.96 -1.77
CA ARG A 51 -0.21 11.28 -2.30
C ARG A 51 1.03 12.03 -2.75
N ILE A 52 2.11 11.99 -1.95
CA ILE A 52 3.38 12.64 -2.30
C ILE A 52 3.95 12.02 -3.56
N LEU A 53 4.01 10.69 -3.65
CA LEU A 53 4.56 10.00 -4.81
C LEU A 53 3.71 10.21 -6.06
N SER A 54 2.39 10.18 -5.94
CA SER A 54 1.46 10.50 -7.04
C SER A 54 1.78 11.88 -7.62
N SER A 55 1.92 12.88 -6.77
CA SER A 55 2.29 14.23 -7.19
C SER A 55 3.68 14.31 -7.82
N CYS A 56 4.70 13.67 -7.22
CA CYS A 56 6.08 13.71 -7.72
C CYS A 56 6.26 12.98 -9.05
N LEU A 57 5.53 11.88 -9.24
CA LEU A 57 5.66 11.02 -10.43
C LEU A 57 4.65 11.38 -11.53
N GLY A 58 3.76 12.33 -11.29
CA GLY A 58 2.70 12.72 -12.22
C GLY A 58 1.71 11.58 -12.48
N VAL A 59 1.39 10.80 -11.45
CA VAL A 59 0.55 9.61 -11.52
C VAL A 59 -0.83 9.94 -10.97
N ASP A 60 -1.85 9.47 -11.67
CA ASP A 60 -3.24 9.64 -11.21
C ASP A 60 -3.51 8.80 -9.95
N GLY A 61 -4.25 9.37 -9.00
CA GLY A 61 -4.65 8.69 -7.77
C GLY A 61 -5.47 7.42 -8.02
N GLU A 62 -6.28 7.36 -9.08
CA GLU A 62 -7.01 6.16 -9.51
C GLU A 62 -6.10 4.99 -9.86
N SER A 63 -4.88 5.32 -10.19
CA SER A 63 -3.83 4.37 -10.56
C SER A 63 -3.03 3.85 -9.36
N MET A 64 -3.40 4.22 -8.13
CA MET A 64 -2.74 3.75 -6.91
C MET A 64 -3.52 2.60 -6.27
N LEU A 65 -2.83 1.52 -5.97
CA LEU A 65 -3.36 0.45 -5.13
C LEU A 65 -2.63 0.41 -3.78
N LEU A 66 -3.42 0.39 -2.72
CA LEU A 66 -2.93 0.31 -1.35
C LEU A 66 -3.26 -1.08 -0.78
N TRP A 67 -2.28 -1.70 -0.15
CA TRP A 67 -2.43 -3.02 0.41
C TRP A 67 -2.17 -3.01 1.90
N THR A 68 -2.97 -3.74 2.65
CA THR A 68 -2.77 -3.97 4.08
C THR A 68 -3.09 -5.41 4.44
N ASP A 69 -2.42 -5.95 5.43
CA ASP A 69 -2.73 -7.26 6.00
C ASP A 69 -3.73 -7.18 7.18
N SER A 70 -4.17 -5.98 7.54
CA SER A 70 -5.15 -5.74 8.59
C SER A 70 -6.60 -5.73 8.06
N ASN A 71 -7.42 -6.65 8.55
CA ASN A 71 -8.86 -6.63 8.29
C ASN A 71 -9.57 -5.48 9.01
N ASP A 72 -9.10 -5.11 10.20
CA ASP A 72 -9.65 -3.99 10.98
C ASP A 72 -9.48 -2.68 10.24
N VAL A 73 -8.28 -2.44 9.71
CA VAL A 73 -7.96 -1.25 8.91
C VAL A 73 -8.82 -1.18 7.65
N LEU A 74 -8.95 -2.28 6.91
CA LEU A 74 -9.85 -2.33 5.74
C LEU A 74 -11.29 -2.05 6.11
N GLY A 75 -11.78 -2.62 7.21
CA GLY A 75 -13.11 -2.36 7.73
C GLY A 75 -13.33 -0.89 8.08
N TRP A 76 -12.36 -0.25 8.71
CA TRP A 76 -12.44 1.18 9.05
C TRP A 76 -12.40 2.08 7.81
N ILE A 77 -11.47 1.86 6.89
CA ILE A 77 -11.29 2.72 5.70
C ILE A 77 -12.51 2.64 4.75
N ARG A 78 -13.17 1.49 4.67
CA ARG A 78 -14.38 1.29 3.84
C ARG A 78 -15.64 1.93 4.40
N ASN A 79 -15.61 2.39 5.66
CA ASN A 79 -16.74 2.99 6.33
C ASN A 79 -16.55 4.50 6.50
N ARG A 80 -17.63 5.19 6.85
CA ARG A 80 -17.60 6.63 7.10
C ARG A 80 -16.86 6.92 8.40
N SER A 81 -15.85 7.78 8.36
CA SER A 81 -14.99 8.12 9.50
C SER A 81 -15.77 8.50 10.76
N ARG A 82 -16.87 9.25 10.62
CA ARG A 82 -17.75 9.70 11.72
C ARG A 82 -18.40 8.58 12.54
N MET A 83 -18.35 7.34 12.07
CA MET A 83 -18.90 6.19 12.80
C MET A 83 -17.97 5.70 13.92
N PHE A 84 -16.76 6.19 13.98
CA PHE A 84 -15.73 5.68 14.87
C PHE A 84 -15.39 6.66 16.01
N GLN A 85 -14.74 6.14 17.05
CA GLN A 85 -14.17 6.98 18.11
C GLN A 85 -13.10 7.93 17.56
N PRO A 86 -12.86 9.10 18.20
CA PRO A 86 -12.04 10.18 17.66
C PRO A 86 -10.68 9.75 17.11
N PHE A 87 -9.98 8.84 17.79
CA PHE A 87 -8.68 8.36 17.34
C PHE A 87 -8.74 7.70 15.95
N VAL A 88 -9.72 6.82 15.73
CA VAL A 88 -9.93 6.13 14.45
C VAL A 88 -10.54 7.09 13.44
N ALA A 89 -11.56 7.85 13.83
CA ALA A 89 -12.26 8.80 12.95
C ALA A 89 -11.31 9.78 12.26
N HIS A 90 -10.43 10.43 13.01
CA HIS A 90 -9.46 11.39 12.45
C HIS A 90 -8.50 10.75 11.45
N ARG A 91 -8.05 9.52 11.72
CA ARG A 91 -7.10 8.84 10.84
C ARG A 91 -7.76 8.31 9.58
N VAL A 92 -8.96 7.74 9.72
CA VAL A 92 -9.75 7.31 8.56
C VAL A 92 -10.08 8.49 7.65
N SER A 93 -10.48 9.65 8.20
CA SER A 93 -10.70 10.87 7.40
C SER A 93 -9.44 11.25 6.62
N ARG A 94 -8.29 11.33 7.30
CA ARG A 94 -7.02 11.68 6.65
C ARG A 94 -6.58 10.67 5.59
N ILE A 95 -6.82 9.38 5.81
CA ILE A 95 -6.55 8.34 4.82
C ILE A 95 -7.43 8.55 3.59
N GLN A 96 -8.74 8.73 3.78
CA GLN A 96 -9.70 8.94 2.71
C GLN A 96 -9.40 10.22 1.90
N GLU A 97 -9.03 11.32 2.56
CA GLU A 97 -8.63 12.57 1.92
C GLU A 97 -7.34 12.46 1.08
N ASN A 98 -6.39 11.63 1.51
CA ASN A 98 -5.12 11.44 0.79
C ASN A 98 -5.21 10.40 -0.34
N CYS A 99 -6.23 9.56 -0.33
CA CYS A 99 -6.38 8.43 -1.24
C CYS A 99 -7.82 8.33 -1.78
N GLU A 100 -8.44 9.47 -2.11
CA GLU A 100 -9.86 9.56 -2.46
C GLU A 100 -10.27 8.58 -3.56
N ASN A 101 -9.42 8.42 -4.57
CA ASN A 101 -9.69 7.54 -5.72
C ASN A 101 -8.84 6.25 -5.68
N SER A 102 -8.17 5.95 -4.60
CA SER A 102 -7.30 4.78 -4.49
C SER A 102 -8.05 3.57 -3.94
N ARG A 103 -7.65 2.37 -4.38
CA ARG A 103 -8.23 1.11 -3.90
C ARG A 103 -7.39 0.50 -2.79
N TRP A 104 -8.07 0.12 -1.72
CA TRP A 104 -7.48 -0.62 -0.59
C TRP A 104 -7.76 -2.10 -0.72
N LEU A 105 -6.71 -2.91 -0.71
CA LEU A 105 -6.73 -4.34 -0.94
C LEU A 105 -6.09 -5.10 0.22
N LYS A 106 -6.48 -6.38 0.36
CA LYS A 106 -5.93 -7.30 1.36
C LYS A 106 -4.70 -8.01 0.81
N VAL A 107 -3.64 -8.06 1.59
CA VAL A 107 -2.49 -8.94 1.36
C VAL A 107 -2.32 -9.86 2.57
N SER A 108 -1.64 -10.99 2.41
CA SER A 108 -1.26 -11.82 3.55
C SER A 108 -0.06 -11.20 4.27
N SER A 109 0.05 -11.36 5.60
CA SER A 109 1.23 -10.86 6.34
C SER A 109 2.54 -11.47 5.83
N ARG A 110 2.49 -12.68 5.27
CA ARG A 110 3.65 -13.34 4.67
C ARG A 110 4.17 -12.59 3.44
N ASP A 111 3.26 -12.03 2.63
CA ASP A 111 3.56 -11.33 1.38
C ASP A 111 3.67 -9.80 1.58
N ASN A 112 3.65 -9.35 2.85
CA ASN A 112 3.72 -7.96 3.23
C ASN A 112 5.18 -7.52 3.46
N PRO A 113 5.84 -6.82 2.51
CA PRO A 113 7.24 -6.44 2.67
C PRO A 113 7.49 -5.40 3.77
N ALA A 114 6.50 -4.61 4.16
CA ALA A 114 6.69 -3.63 5.23
C ALA A 114 6.89 -4.26 6.62
N ASP A 115 6.48 -5.52 6.80
CA ASP A 115 6.80 -6.29 8.00
C ASP A 115 8.31 -6.41 8.23
N LEU A 116 9.11 -6.47 7.16
CA LEU A 116 10.57 -6.51 7.25
C LEU A 116 11.11 -5.25 7.92
N ALA A 117 10.57 -4.09 7.60
CA ALA A 117 10.99 -2.81 8.18
C ALA A 117 10.64 -2.65 9.66
N THR A 118 9.75 -3.49 10.18
CA THR A 118 9.35 -3.46 11.61
C THR A 118 10.12 -4.46 12.47
N ARG A 119 10.86 -5.40 11.87
CA ARG A 119 11.56 -6.50 12.57
C ARG A 119 13.00 -6.20 12.99
N GLY A 120 13.51 -5.00 12.75
CA GLY A 120 14.86 -4.59 13.20
C GLY A 120 15.99 -5.33 12.46
N LEU A 121 15.88 -5.51 11.15
CA LEU A 121 16.91 -6.14 10.33
C LEU A 121 18.17 -5.29 10.23
N LYS A 122 19.32 -5.94 10.10
CA LYS A 122 20.59 -5.25 9.80
C LYS A 122 20.57 -4.73 8.36
N ALA A 123 21.33 -3.66 8.08
CA ALA A 123 21.38 -3.06 6.75
C ALA A 123 21.78 -4.08 5.66
N SER A 124 22.74 -4.98 5.97
CA SER A 124 23.15 -6.04 5.04
C SER A 124 22.03 -7.05 4.73
N GLU A 125 21.15 -7.33 5.68
CA GLU A 125 20.00 -8.23 5.50
C GLU A 125 18.95 -7.57 4.61
N PHE A 126 18.73 -6.26 4.76
CA PHE A 126 17.84 -5.49 3.90
C PHE A 126 18.29 -5.48 2.44
N TRP A 127 19.57 -5.20 2.19
CA TRP A 127 20.12 -5.14 0.84
C TRP A 127 20.08 -6.48 0.09
N ASN A 128 20.10 -7.59 0.82
CA ASN A 128 20.06 -8.94 0.24
C ASN A 128 18.63 -9.52 0.19
N HIS A 129 17.61 -8.77 0.63
CA HIS A 129 16.25 -9.26 0.66
C HIS A 129 15.51 -8.93 -0.64
N SER A 130 15.34 -9.90 -1.52
CA SER A 130 14.70 -9.73 -2.83
C SER A 130 13.29 -9.11 -2.72
N THR A 131 12.46 -9.62 -1.83
CA THR A 131 11.10 -9.08 -1.60
C THR A 131 11.10 -7.61 -1.20
N TRP A 132 12.16 -7.12 -0.53
CA TRP A 132 12.27 -5.72 -0.17
C TRP A 132 12.59 -4.83 -1.37
N LEU A 133 13.50 -5.26 -2.23
CA LEU A 133 13.97 -4.47 -3.38
C LEU A 133 13.07 -4.63 -4.62
N GLU A 134 12.56 -5.83 -4.83
CA GLU A 134 11.82 -6.21 -6.03
C GLU A 134 10.30 -6.29 -5.81
N GLY A 135 9.84 -6.09 -4.57
CA GLY A 135 8.45 -6.31 -4.19
C GLY A 135 8.06 -7.79 -4.09
N PRO A 136 6.85 -8.08 -3.61
CA PRO A 136 6.35 -9.44 -3.52
C PRO A 136 6.06 -10.03 -4.89
N GLU A 137 6.25 -11.34 -5.02
CA GLU A 137 6.20 -12.07 -6.29
C GLU A 137 4.89 -11.89 -7.07
N PHE A 138 3.75 -11.81 -6.38
CA PHE A 138 2.48 -11.66 -7.10
C PHE A 138 2.40 -10.39 -7.94
N LEU A 139 3.17 -9.35 -7.62
CA LEU A 139 3.18 -8.12 -8.41
C LEU A 139 3.92 -8.27 -9.74
N LYS A 140 4.75 -9.28 -9.87
CA LYS A 140 5.45 -9.61 -11.10
C LYS A 140 4.56 -10.40 -12.07
N THR A 141 3.39 -10.84 -11.61
CA THR A 141 2.43 -11.64 -12.37
C THR A 141 1.26 -10.81 -12.89
N GLU A 142 0.36 -11.41 -13.65
CA GLU A 142 -0.88 -10.79 -14.09
C GLU A 142 -1.82 -10.49 -12.93
N GLU A 143 -2.57 -9.40 -13.04
CA GLU A 143 -3.50 -8.94 -12.01
C GLU A 143 -4.58 -9.98 -11.66
N SER A 144 -4.96 -10.82 -12.62
CA SER A 144 -5.91 -11.93 -12.44
C SER A 144 -5.45 -12.98 -11.44
N THR A 145 -4.13 -13.09 -11.22
CA THR A 145 -3.52 -14.08 -10.32
C THR A 145 -3.21 -13.55 -8.92
N TRP A 146 -3.49 -12.27 -8.67
CA TRP A 146 -3.19 -11.65 -7.40
C TRP A 146 -4.03 -12.18 -6.24
N PRO A 147 -3.64 -11.89 -4.98
CA PRO A 147 -4.37 -12.36 -3.83
C PRO A 147 -5.86 -12.05 -3.92
N ALA A 148 -6.68 -13.12 -3.82
CA ALA A 148 -8.13 -12.99 -3.91
C ALA A 148 -8.66 -12.03 -2.84
N GLN A 149 -9.46 -11.08 -3.28
CA GLN A 149 -10.10 -10.12 -2.39
C GLN A 149 -11.47 -10.64 -2.01
N SER A 150 -11.63 -11.09 -0.77
CA SER A 150 -12.94 -11.45 -0.26
C SER A 150 -13.87 -10.22 -0.37
N ASP A 151 -14.95 -10.36 -1.15
CA ASP A 151 -16.05 -9.40 -1.24
C ASP A 151 -15.78 -8.06 -1.96
N LEU A 152 -14.88 -8.01 -2.94
CA LEU A 152 -14.68 -6.85 -3.81
C LEU A 152 -15.74 -6.70 -4.92
N SER A 153 -16.73 -7.58 -5.03
CA SER A 153 -17.76 -7.55 -6.07
C SER A 153 -18.65 -6.29 -6.06
N LYS A 154 -18.52 -5.44 -5.05
CA LYS A 154 -19.25 -4.16 -4.92
C LYS A 154 -18.49 -2.94 -5.44
N PHE A 155 -17.26 -3.09 -5.87
CA PHE A 155 -16.47 -1.98 -6.41
C PHE A 155 -16.24 -2.21 -7.90
N ALA A 156 -16.84 -1.34 -8.72
CA ALA A 156 -16.77 -1.41 -10.16
C ALA A 156 -15.33 -1.47 -10.66
N SER A 157 -15.07 -2.32 -11.66
CA SER A 157 -13.80 -2.44 -12.35
C SER A 157 -13.45 -1.16 -13.10
N VAL A 158 -12.37 -0.51 -12.73
CA VAL A 158 -11.78 0.61 -13.50
C VAL A 158 -10.46 0.11 -14.10
N PRO A 159 -10.18 0.26 -15.38
CA PRO A 159 -8.94 -0.23 -16.00
C PRO A 159 -7.74 0.64 -15.69
N GLY A 160 -6.62 0.05 -15.35
CA GLY A 160 -5.30 0.69 -15.21
C GLY A 160 -4.91 1.09 -13.78
N TYR A 161 -4.17 0.22 -13.07
CA TYR A 161 -3.95 0.37 -11.62
C TYR A 161 -2.49 0.41 -11.19
N TYR A 162 -2.25 1.01 -10.03
CA TYR A 162 -0.97 1.13 -9.32
C TYR A 162 -1.10 0.58 -7.89
N TYR A 163 -0.02 0.07 -7.29
CA TYR A 163 -0.12 -0.86 -6.17
C TYR A 163 0.68 -0.47 -4.94
N PHE A 164 0.07 -0.71 -3.78
CA PHE A 164 0.63 -0.41 -2.48
C PHE A 164 0.64 -1.63 -1.57
N ILE A 165 1.76 -2.02 -1.00
CA ILE A 165 1.84 -3.12 -0.05
C ILE A 165 2.64 -2.73 1.18
N GLY A 166 2.10 -3.09 2.33
CA GLY A 166 2.82 -2.91 3.57
C GLY A 166 1.95 -3.26 4.77
N ASP A 167 2.54 -3.22 5.96
CA ASP A 167 1.87 -2.47 6.96
C ASP A 167 1.33 -1.28 6.20
N PHE A 168 2.14 -0.82 5.17
CA PHE A 168 1.66 -0.13 3.93
C PHE A 168 2.72 -0.15 2.84
N GLY A 169 2.41 -0.56 1.61
CA GLY A 169 3.27 -0.53 0.44
C GLY A 169 2.65 0.24 -0.74
N PHE A 170 3.46 0.88 -1.57
CA PHE A 170 3.08 1.74 -2.69
C PHE A 170 3.52 1.22 -4.05
N PHE A 171 2.64 1.33 -5.04
CA PHE A 171 2.94 1.07 -6.45
C PHE A 171 2.43 2.15 -7.37
N CYS A 172 3.22 2.47 -8.39
CA CYS A 172 2.88 3.42 -9.43
C CYS A 172 3.20 2.84 -10.82
N ARG A 173 2.25 2.90 -11.76
CA ARG A 173 2.41 2.48 -13.16
C ARG A 173 2.58 3.71 -14.06
N ARG A 174 3.57 3.73 -14.90
CA ARG A 174 3.65 4.67 -16.01
C ARG A 174 3.06 4.03 -17.26
N GLN A 175 1.91 4.50 -17.75
CA GLN A 175 1.49 4.19 -19.10
C GLN A 175 2.37 5.00 -20.06
N ASN A 176 3.05 4.34 -20.99
CA ASN A 176 3.56 5.02 -22.18
C ASN A 176 2.34 5.47 -23.00
N ARG A 177 2.00 6.77 -22.94
CA ARG A 177 1.06 7.34 -23.88
C ARG A 177 1.61 7.07 -25.28
N LYS A 178 0.82 6.42 -26.11
CA LYS A 178 1.07 6.37 -27.55
C LYS A 178 0.99 7.81 -28.05
N SER A 179 2.09 8.35 -28.51
CA SER A 179 2.12 9.50 -29.42
C SER A 179 1.71 9.06 -30.80
#